data_f35cd33ae1c9d2c4b31034e9bc9e9c71
#
_entry.id   f35cd33ae1c9d2c4b31034e9bc9e9c71
#
_cell.length_a   1.000
_cell.length_b   1.000
_cell.length_c   1.000
_cell.angle_alpha   90.00
_cell.angle_beta   90.00
_cell.angle_gamma   90.00
#
_symmetry.space_group_name_H-M   'P 1'
#
loop_
_entity.id
_entity.type
_entity.pdbx_description
1 polymer ?
#
loop_
_entity_poly.entity_id
_entity_poly.type
_entity_poly.pdbx_seq_one_letter_code
_entity_poly.pdbx_strand_id
1 'polypeptide(L)'
;SEQANLPVDAVLNLSAFDLDEVLERRPTFLEPEYPFEWTGVYSLEAGSYELSLAEGPDPEMSLVVVADQEGNDGALREGAEWCLRRYAESAEAIEPGGTIPLGEHVNLQLDSPGRKSFTLNVDRQVRVGLFTQHTAEEFDIQLLRNGTAITHEAERTWVAQHEHDDDVGSIAIETDG
;
A
#
# COMPACT_ATOMS: atom_id res chain seq x y z
N SER A 1 -44.76 1.20 -27.22
CA SER A 1 -44.28 1.04 -26.78
C SER A 1 -43.87 0.92 -26.79
N GLU A 2 -43.92 0.93 -26.89
CA GLU A 2 -43.35 0.70 -26.53
C GLU A 2 -42.85 0.80 -26.39
N GLN A 3 -43.05 1.20 -26.68
CA GLN A 3 -42.39 1.22 -26.24
C GLN A 3 -41.92 1.32 -25.97
N ALA A 4 -42.84 1.78 -26.46
CA ALA A 4 -42.25 1.73 -25.93
C ALA A 4 -41.71 1.65 -25.67
N ASN A 5 -41.87 1.79 -25.91
CA ASN A 5 -41.23 1.54 -25.32
C ASN A 5 -40.49 1.47 -25.11
N LEU A 6 -40.44 1.60 -25.06
CA LEU A 6 -39.59 1.36 -24.53
C LEU A 6 -39.14 1.41 -24.22
N PRO A 7 -39.65 1.63 -24.22
CA PRO A 7 -39.02 1.53 -23.73
C PRO A 7 -38.56 1.69 -23.09
N VAL A 8 -38.91 1.88 -22.92
CA VAL A 8 -38.40 1.89 -22.05
C VAL A 8 -37.97 1.32 -21.64
N ASP A 9 -38.36 1.00 -21.86
CA ASP A 9 -37.77 0.27 -21.43
C ASP A 9 -37.01 0.05 -21.81
N ALA A 10 -36.98 0.14 -22.22
CA ALA A 10 -35.99 -0.20 -22.43
C ALA A 10 -35.16 0.71 -22.33
N VAL A 11 -35.15 1.25 -21.87
CA VAL A 11 -34.38 1.95 -21.62
C VAL A 11 -33.77 1.95 -20.58
N LEU A 12 -34.12 1.68 -20.38
CA LEU A 12 -33.51 1.45 -19.55
C LEU A 12 -33.27 0.58 -19.26
N ASN A 13 -33.74 0.08 -19.92
CA ASN A 13 -33.25 -0.79 -19.71
C ASN A 13 -32.43 -1.08 -20.16
N LEU A 14 -31.99 -0.86 -20.34
CA LEU A 14 -31.30 -1.03 -20.53
C LEU A 14 -30.56 -1.54 -20.29
N SER A 15 -30.72 -1.91 -20.79
CA SER A 15 -29.79 -2.14 -20.33
C SER A 15 -29.34 -2.72 -19.11
N ALA A 16 -30.00 -3.40 -18.30
CA ALA A 16 -29.51 -3.91 -17.04
C ALA A 16 -28.47 -4.97 -17.22
N PHE A 17 -28.65 -5.84 -18.16
CA PHE A 17 -27.67 -6.90 -18.36
C PHE A 17 -26.35 -6.34 -18.85
N ASP A 18 -26.37 -5.29 -19.62
CA ASP A 18 -25.15 -4.65 -20.03
C ASP A 18 -24.46 -4.07 -18.82
N LEU A 19 -25.22 -3.56 -17.91
CA LEU A 19 -24.67 -2.99 -16.72
C LEU A 19 -23.98 -4.06 -15.89
N ASP A 20 -24.56 -5.25 -15.82
CA ASP A 20 -23.95 -6.33 -15.08
C ASP A 20 -22.61 -6.71 -15.71
N GLU A 21 -22.54 -6.76 -16.99
CA GLU A 21 -21.29 -7.10 -17.65
C GLU A 21 -20.22 -6.06 -17.37
N VAL A 22 -20.60 -4.81 -17.40
CA VAL A 22 -19.68 -3.74 -17.10
C VAL A 22 -19.21 -3.86 -15.65
N LEU A 23 -20.13 -4.16 -14.74
CA LEU A 23 -19.77 -4.28 -13.35
C LEU A 23 -18.81 -5.43 -13.09
N GLU A 24 -18.98 -6.52 -13.81
CA GLU A 24 -18.07 -7.64 -13.62
C GLU A 24 -16.65 -7.27 -14.01
N ARG A 25 -16.48 -6.45 -15.03
CA ARG A 25 -15.15 -6.05 -15.43
C ARG A 25 -14.63 -4.88 -14.60
N ARG A 26 -15.54 -4.13 -14.01
CA ARG A 26 -15.14 -2.94 -13.31
C ARG A 26 -14.22 -3.13 -12.15
N PRO A 27 -14.29 -4.23 -11.39
CA PRO A 27 -13.36 -4.36 -10.27
C PRO A 27 -11.91 -4.12 -10.67
N THR A 28 -11.54 -4.52 -11.90
CA THR A 28 -10.18 -4.28 -12.36
C THR A 28 -9.94 -2.80 -12.59
N PHE A 29 -10.92 -2.10 -13.15
CA PHE A 29 -10.76 -0.68 -13.43
C PHE A 29 -10.96 0.17 -12.19
N LEU A 30 -11.79 -0.30 -11.27
CA LEU A 30 -12.12 0.49 -10.10
C LEU A 30 -11.15 0.28 -8.94
N GLU A 31 -10.23 -0.64 -9.08
CA GLU A 31 -9.25 -0.80 -8.02
C GLU A 31 -8.46 0.48 -7.97
N PRO A 32 -8.44 1.15 -6.83
CA PRO A 32 -7.77 2.43 -6.75
C PRO A 32 -6.27 2.28 -6.88
N GLU A 33 -5.64 3.31 -7.39
CA GLU A 33 -4.20 3.38 -7.40
C GLU A 33 -3.78 4.03 -6.09
N TYR A 34 -2.84 3.42 -5.41
CA TYR A 34 -2.43 3.90 -4.10
C TYR A 34 -1.04 4.53 -4.17
N PRO A 35 -0.75 5.45 -3.26
CA PRO A 35 0.59 6.04 -3.22
C PRO A 35 1.61 5.13 -2.55
N PHE A 36 1.21 3.92 -2.22
CA PHE A 36 2.10 2.91 -1.65
C PHE A 36 1.99 1.64 -2.48
N GLU A 37 3.06 0.86 -2.49
CA GLU A 37 3.11 -0.36 -3.30
C GLU A 37 3.04 -1.64 -2.50
N TRP A 38 3.35 -1.58 -1.22
CA TRP A 38 3.50 -2.81 -0.45
C TRP A 38 2.98 -2.64 0.96
N THR A 39 2.40 -3.71 1.50
CA THR A 39 2.02 -3.78 2.89
C THR A 39 2.50 -5.09 3.46
N GLY A 40 3.16 -5.03 4.62
CA GLY A 40 3.48 -6.20 5.39
C GLY A 40 2.82 -6.10 6.75
N VAL A 41 2.26 -7.20 7.23
CA VAL A 41 1.59 -7.24 8.53
C VAL A 41 2.44 -8.10 9.46
N TYR A 42 2.77 -7.54 10.61
CA TYR A 42 3.64 -8.19 11.58
C TYR A 42 2.93 -8.31 12.92
N SER A 43 3.06 -9.47 13.55
CA SER A 43 2.52 -9.67 14.89
C SER A 43 3.64 -9.37 15.88
N LEU A 44 3.47 -8.33 16.69
CA LEU A 44 4.53 -7.84 17.55
C LEU A 44 4.11 -7.88 19.01
N GLU A 45 5.07 -8.18 19.88
CA GLU A 45 4.87 -8.04 21.32
C GLU A 45 5.33 -6.67 21.75
N ALA A 46 4.89 -6.24 22.92
CA ALA A 46 5.31 -4.92 23.42
C ALA A 46 6.82 -4.83 23.44
N GLY A 47 7.34 -3.72 22.97
CA GLY A 47 8.77 -3.50 22.94
C GLY A 47 9.19 -2.58 21.84
N SER A 48 10.51 -2.52 21.65
CA SER A 48 11.13 -1.64 20.67
C SER A 48 11.67 -2.49 19.53
N TYR A 49 11.46 -2.01 18.31
CA TYR A 49 11.86 -2.72 17.10
C TYR A 49 12.67 -1.78 16.23
N GLU A 50 13.45 -2.37 15.35
CA GLU A 50 14.26 -1.62 14.40
C GLU A 50 13.72 -1.89 13.00
N LEU A 51 13.38 -0.83 12.27
CA LEU A 51 13.02 -0.96 10.85
C LEU A 51 14.29 -0.62 10.08
N SER A 52 14.79 -1.59 9.32
CA SER A 52 16.07 -1.49 8.65
C SER A 52 15.88 -1.49 7.15
N LEU A 53 16.50 -0.54 6.46
CA LEU A 53 16.40 -0.42 5.01
C LEU A 53 17.79 -0.28 4.40
N ALA A 54 18.01 -1.00 3.31
CA ALA A 54 19.25 -0.87 2.54
C ALA A 54 19.12 0.33 1.62
N GLU A 55 20.22 0.67 0.97
CA GLU A 55 20.16 1.69 -0.07
C GLU A 55 19.25 1.21 -1.18
N GLY A 56 18.47 2.11 -1.72
CA GLY A 56 17.51 1.77 -2.77
C GLY A 56 17.46 2.85 -3.82
N PRO A 57 16.47 2.77 -4.71
CA PRO A 57 16.39 3.68 -5.85
C PRO A 57 16.05 5.11 -5.48
N ASP A 58 15.47 5.34 -4.31
CA ASP A 58 15.06 6.68 -3.91
C ASP A 58 15.77 7.12 -2.64
N PRO A 59 16.03 8.44 -2.52
CA PRO A 59 16.64 8.95 -1.29
C PRO A 59 15.66 9.09 -0.15
N GLU A 60 14.39 8.81 -0.38
CA GLU A 60 13.35 8.91 0.64
C GLU A 60 12.35 7.80 0.44
N MET A 61 11.66 7.41 1.50
CA MET A 61 10.57 6.48 1.38
C MET A 61 9.43 6.88 2.29
N SER A 62 8.26 7.09 1.70
CA SER A 62 7.06 7.40 2.48
C SER A 62 6.49 6.13 3.08
N LEU A 63 5.92 6.26 4.26
CA LEU A 63 5.47 5.12 5.03
C LEU A 63 4.38 5.55 6.01
N VAL A 64 3.41 4.67 6.24
CA VAL A 64 2.47 4.78 7.34
C VAL A 64 2.47 3.44 8.06
N VAL A 65 2.60 3.45 9.38
CA VAL A 65 2.53 2.24 10.19
C VAL A 65 1.20 2.23 10.91
N VAL A 66 0.39 1.21 10.67
CA VAL A 66 -0.97 1.14 11.18
C VAL A 66 -1.03 0.09 12.29
N ALA A 67 -1.52 0.48 13.47
CA ALA A 67 -1.73 -0.47 14.56
C ALA A 67 -3.05 -1.22 14.34
N ASP A 68 -3.13 -2.40 14.93
CA ASP A 68 -4.35 -3.23 14.87
C ASP A 68 -4.74 -3.56 13.44
N GLN A 69 -3.74 -3.89 12.61
CA GLN A 69 -3.97 -4.21 11.21
C GLN A 69 -4.03 -5.72 11.06
N GLU A 70 -5.19 -6.23 10.66
CA GLU A 70 -5.34 -7.65 10.37
C GLU A 70 -4.80 -7.95 8.98
N GLY A 71 -4.48 -9.22 8.74
CA GLY A 71 -3.85 -9.62 7.48
C GLY A 71 -4.78 -10.17 6.42
N ASN A 72 -6.09 -10.26 6.69
CA ASN A 72 -7.00 -10.77 5.68
C ASN A 72 -7.30 -9.69 4.65
N ASP A 73 -7.82 -10.10 3.51
CA ASP A 73 -7.97 -9.22 2.37
C ASP A 73 -8.87 -8.03 2.66
N GLY A 74 -9.98 -8.25 3.34
CA GLY A 74 -10.89 -7.16 3.66
C GLY A 74 -10.27 -6.14 4.59
N ALA A 75 -9.55 -6.62 5.61
CA ALA A 75 -8.88 -5.73 6.55
C ALA A 75 -7.76 -4.95 5.87
N LEU A 76 -7.06 -5.59 4.93
CA LEU A 76 -6.00 -4.89 4.20
C LEU A 76 -6.58 -3.79 3.34
N ARG A 77 -7.74 -4.02 2.72
CA ARG A 77 -8.36 -2.98 1.93
C ARG A 77 -8.83 -1.82 2.79
N GLU A 78 -9.36 -2.10 3.97
CA GLU A 78 -9.76 -1.04 4.89
C GLU A 78 -8.56 -0.24 5.35
N GLY A 79 -7.46 -0.94 5.66
CA GLY A 79 -6.23 -0.27 6.04
C GLY A 79 -5.68 0.59 4.92
N ALA A 80 -5.76 0.09 3.68
CA ALA A 80 -5.28 0.84 2.54
C ALA A 80 -6.08 2.13 2.35
N GLU A 81 -7.39 2.08 2.54
CA GLU A 81 -8.20 3.28 2.39
C GLU A 81 -7.92 4.28 3.49
N TRP A 82 -7.70 3.79 4.70
CA TRP A 82 -7.32 4.66 5.80
C TRP A 82 -5.98 5.32 5.52
N CYS A 83 -5.01 4.54 5.02
CA CYS A 83 -3.69 5.07 4.71
C CYS A 83 -3.72 6.05 3.56
N LEU A 84 -4.63 5.84 2.60
CA LEU A 84 -4.74 6.77 1.49
C LEU A 84 -5.00 8.18 2.01
N ARG A 85 -5.84 8.30 3.04
CA ARG A 85 -6.11 9.60 3.63
C ARG A 85 -4.89 10.12 4.39
N ARG A 86 -4.13 9.24 5.04
CA ARG A 86 -2.92 9.67 5.74
C ARG A 86 -1.88 10.17 4.75
N TYR A 87 -1.74 9.47 3.63
CA TYR A 87 -0.77 9.87 2.62
C TYR A 87 -1.10 11.21 1.97
N ALA A 88 -2.35 11.64 2.07
CA ALA A 88 -2.74 12.94 1.55
C ALA A 88 -2.26 14.08 2.45
N GLU A 89 -1.84 13.77 3.67
CA GLU A 89 -1.35 14.77 4.60
C GLU A 89 0.17 14.91 4.41
N SER A 90 0.70 16.05 4.85
CA SER A 90 2.13 16.27 4.77
C SER A 90 2.88 15.22 5.57
N ALA A 91 3.98 14.75 5.01
CA ALA A 91 4.80 13.75 5.68
C ALA A 91 5.80 14.42 6.60
N GLU A 92 6.04 13.81 7.75
CA GLU A 92 7.08 14.26 8.65
C GLU A 92 8.37 13.55 8.25
N ALA A 93 9.45 14.30 8.08
CA ALA A 93 10.74 13.72 7.72
C ALA A 93 11.35 13.07 8.95
N ILE A 94 11.78 11.81 8.81
CA ILE A 94 12.42 11.08 9.89
C ILE A 94 13.83 10.74 9.45
N GLU A 95 14.81 11.19 10.23
CA GLU A 95 16.21 10.89 9.95
C GLU A 95 16.57 9.51 10.47
N PRO A 96 17.62 8.87 9.93
CA PRO A 96 18.06 7.58 10.47
C PRO A 96 18.28 7.66 11.97
N GLY A 97 17.81 6.65 12.68
CA GLY A 97 17.87 6.65 14.12
C GLY A 97 16.64 7.23 14.78
N GLY A 98 15.77 7.89 14.02
CA GLY A 98 14.58 8.48 14.58
C GLY A 98 13.49 7.45 14.84
N THR A 99 12.46 7.88 15.54
CA THR A 99 11.34 7.02 15.90
C THR A 99 10.17 7.27 14.96
N ILE A 100 9.58 6.19 14.47
CA ILE A 100 8.44 6.27 13.55
C ILE A 100 7.17 6.27 14.38
N PRO A 101 6.37 7.34 14.30
CA PRO A 101 5.10 7.36 15.03
C PRO A 101 4.08 6.45 14.33
N LEU A 102 3.20 5.85 15.12
CA LEU A 102 2.15 5.04 14.56
C LEU A 102 1.05 5.92 13.99
N GLY A 103 0.51 5.52 12.86
CA GLY A 103 -0.65 6.16 12.29
C GLY A 103 -0.41 7.49 11.60
N GLU A 104 0.85 7.85 11.36
CA GLU A 104 1.16 9.13 10.73
C GLU A 104 1.95 8.93 9.46
N HIS A 105 1.75 9.82 8.51
CA HIS A 105 2.51 9.79 7.27
C HIS A 105 3.90 10.34 7.54
N VAL A 106 4.92 9.52 7.30
CA VAL A 106 6.30 9.93 7.51
C VAL A 106 7.09 9.69 6.23
N ASN A 107 8.22 10.35 6.15
CA ASN A 107 9.11 10.24 5.00
C ASN A 107 10.49 9.91 5.55
N LEU A 108 10.89 8.67 5.39
CA LEU A 108 12.17 8.21 5.90
C LEU A 108 13.28 8.73 5.01
N GLN A 109 14.28 9.35 5.61
CA GLN A 109 15.39 9.94 4.86
C GLN A 109 16.46 8.89 4.65
N LEU A 110 16.77 8.59 3.40
CA LEU A 110 17.65 7.47 3.06
C LEU A 110 18.83 7.91 2.21
N ASP A 111 19.11 9.20 2.15
CA ASP A 111 20.10 9.72 1.21
C ASP A 111 21.55 9.54 1.67
N SER A 112 21.78 9.04 2.90
CA SER A 112 23.14 8.74 3.33
C SER A 112 23.52 7.33 2.87
N PRO A 113 24.81 7.02 2.79
CA PRO A 113 25.22 5.70 2.32
C PRO A 113 24.94 4.62 3.35
N GLY A 114 24.79 3.42 2.86
CA GLY A 114 24.67 2.24 3.70
C GLY A 114 23.26 2.01 4.19
N ARG A 115 23.14 1.04 5.05
CA ARG A 115 21.87 0.63 5.61
C ARG A 115 21.44 1.63 6.67
N LYS A 116 20.14 1.95 6.74
CA LYS A 116 19.61 2.90 7.71
C LYS A 116 18.62 2.19 8.61
N SER A 117 18.52 2.66 9.84
CA SER A 117 17.64 2.07 10.84
C SER A 117 16.77 3.13 11.48
N PHE A 118 15.54 2.74 11.78
CA PHE A 118 14.57 3.61 12.42
C PHE A 118 13.91 2.82 13.55
N THR A 119 13.45 3.49 14.58
CA THR A 119 12.88 2.83 15.74
C THR A 119 11.36 2.79 15.64
N LEU A 120 10.80 1.63 15.97
CA LEU A 120 9.36 1.45 16.05
C LEU A 120 9.05 0.88 17.42
N ASN A 121 8.21 1.59 18.19
CA ASN A 121 7.87 1.16 19.53
C ASN A 121 6.40 0.79 19.59
N VAL A 122 6.10 -0.34 20.22
CA VAL A 122 4.71 -0.70 20.49
C VAL A 122 4.58 -0.96 21.98
N ASP A 123 3.46 -0.57 22.55
CA ASP A 123 3.29 -0.63 24.00
C ASP A 123 2.45 -1.81 24.44
N ARG A 124 2.03 -2.64 23.51
CA ARG A 124 1.25 -3.85 23.82
C ARG A 124 1.40 -4.82 22.67
N GLN A 125 0.95 -6.03 22.86
CA GLN A 125 0.93 -7.00 21.78
C GLN A 125 -0.05 -6.51 20.73
N VAL A 126 0.40 -6.42 19.47
CA VAL A 126 -0.41 -5.80 18.43
C VAL A 126 0.07 -6.26 17.07
N ARG A 127 -0.84 -6.31 16.11
CA ARG A 127 -0.47 -6.49 14.71
C ARG A 127 -0.32 -5.12 14.09
N VAL A 128 0.80 -4.90 13.40
CA VAL A 128 1.01 -3.62 12.72
C VAL A 128 1.15 -3.88 11.22
N GLY A 129 0.66 -2.94 10.44
CA GLY A 129 0.83 -2.98 9.00
C GLY A 129 1.76 -1.86 8.57
N LEU A 130 2.73 -2.18 7.73
CA LEU A 130 3.61 -1.19 7.15
C LEU A 130 3.11 -0.94 5.73
N PHE A 131 2.66 0.29 5.47
CA PHE A 131 2.23 0.66 4.12
C PHE A 131 3.32 1.53 3.53
N THR A 132 4.13 0.96 2.64
CA THR A 132 5.35 1.60 2.16
C THR A 132 5.22 2.02 0.71
N GLN A 133 5.85 3.14 0.38
CA GLN A 133 5.83 3.69 -0.97
C GLN A 133 6.43 2.72 -1.98
N HIS A 134 7.42 1.96 -1.58
CA HIS A 134 8.11 1.01 -2.46
C HIS A 134 8.00 -0.39 -1.89
N THR A 135 8.26 -1.39 -2.71
CA THR A 135 8.19 -2.77 -2.24
C THR A 135 9.30 -3.05 -1.26
N ALA A 136 9.08 -4.08 -0.44
CA ALA A 136 10.09 -4.44 0.55
C ALA A 136 11.41 -4.84 -0.09
N GLU A 137 11.34 -5.41 -1.28
CA GLU A 137 12.53 -5.90 -1.95
C GLU A 137 13.43 -4.78 -2.44
N GLU A 138 12.84 -3.67 -2.85
CA GLU A 138 13.64 -2.58 -3.39
C GLU A 138 14.59 -1.99 -2.38
N PHE A 139 14.23 -2.04 -1.10
CA PHE A 139 15.06 -1.48 -0.04
C PHE A 139 15.49 -2.54 0.95
N ASP A 140 15.22 -3.81 0.66
CA ASP A 140 15.52 -4.91 1.59
C ASP A 140 15.04 -4.54 2.99
N ILE A 141 13.75 -4.26 3.09
CA ILE A 141 13.15 -3.82 4.35
C ILE A 141 13.10 -4.99 5.31
N GLN A 142 13.60 -4.78 6.51
CA GLN A 142 13.56 -5.79 7.57
C GLN A 142 13.08 -5.15 8.85
N LEU A 143 12.24 -5.87 9.57
CA LEU A 143 11.85 -5.46 10.91
C LEU A 143 12.56 -6.38 11.88
N LEU A 144 13.29 -5.79 12.81
CA LEU A 144 14.19 -6.55 13.68
C LEU A 144 13.85 -6.30 15.14
N ARG A 145 14.02 -7.33 15.95
CA ARG A 145 13.98 -7.18 17.39
C ARG A 145 15.24 -7.80 17.94
N ASN A 146 16.04 -6.99 18.65
CA ASN A 146 17.32 -7.44 19.21
C ASN A 146 18.19 -8.09 18.13
N GLY A 147 18.18 -7.50 16.94
CA GLY A 147 18.99 -7.99 15.84
C GLY A 147 18.42 -9.19 15.08
N THR A 148 17.29 -9.71 15.50
CA THR A 148 16.67 -10.86 14.84
C THR A 148 15.52 -10.41 13.99
N ALA A 149 15.51 -10.81 12.71
CA ALA A 149 14.46 -10.42 11.80
C ALA A 149 13.13 -11.08 12.16
N ILE A 150 12.07 -10.28 12.08
CA ILE A 150 10.70 -10.75 12.31
C ILE A 150 10.06 -10.96 10.95
N THR A 151 9.47 -12.13 10.74
CA THR A 151 8.81 -12.42 9.48
C THR A 151 7.39 -11.88 9.52
N HIS A 152 6.97 -11.25 8.42
CA HIS A 152 5.58 -10.81 8.35
C HIS A 152 4.66 -12.02 8.26
N GLU A 153 3.46 -11.89 8.81
CA GLU A 153 2.49 -12.99 8.74
C GLU A 153 1.60 -12.85 7.52
N ALA A 154 1.56 -11.68 6.90
CA ALA A 154 0.78 -11.44 5.69
C ALA A 154 1.42 -10.30 4.92
N GLU A 155 1.24 -10.29 3.60
CA GLU A 155 1.73 -9.18 2.79
C GLU A 155 0.86 -9.03 1.57
N ARG A 156 0.92 -7.85 0.98
CA ARG A 156 0.21 -7.58 -0.24
C ARG A 156 0.91 -6.48 -1.02
N THR A 157 0.95 -6.61 -2.34
CA THR A 157 1.42 -5.53 -3.21
C THR A 157 0.20 -4.83 -3.80
N TRP A 158 0.35 -3.55 -4.07
CA TRP A 158 -0.74 -2.71 -4.57
C TRP A 158 -0.33 -2.10 -5.90
N VAL A 159 -1.33 -1.71 -6.68
CA VAL A 159 -1.08 -1.01 -7.93
C VAL A 159 -0.79 0.44 -7.58
N ALA A 160 0.40 0.91 -7.94
CA ALA A 160 0.82 2.27 -7.62
C ALA A 160 0.76 3.12 -8.88
N GLN A 161 0.51 4.40 -8.70
CA GLN A 161 0.37 5.31 -9.83
C GLN A 161 1.61 5.36 -10.69
N HIS A 162 2.76 5.44 -10.08
CA HIS A 162 3.98 5.58 -10.87
C HIS A 162 4.32 4.29 -11.61
N GLU A 163 3.95 3.14 -11.06
CA GLU A 163 4.15 1.89 -11.76
C GLU A 163 3.24 1.82 -12.96
N HIS A 164 2.02 2.31 -12.80
CA HIS A 164 1.08 2.32 -13.88
C HIS A 164 1.62 3.13 -15.06
N ASP A 165 2.21 4.26 -14.78
CA ASP A 165 2.80 5.07 -15.82
C ASP A 165 3.93 4.35 -16.51
N ASP A 166 4.76 3.66 -15.77
CA ASP A 166 5.86 2.90 -16.35
C ASP A 166 5.33 1.79 -17.22
N ASP A 167 4.29 1.12 -16.81
CA ASP A 167 3.72 0.05 -17.57
C ASP A 167 3.22 0.54 -18.90
N VAL A 168 2.62 1.66 -18.95
CA VAL A 168 2.15 2.19 -20.19
C VAL A 168 3.29 2.33 -21.16
N GLY A 169 4.39 2.82 -20.68
CA GLY A 169 5.54 2.97 -21.57
C GLY A 169 6.05 1.66 -22.08
N SER A 170 6.10 0.65 -21.25
CA SER A 170 6.70 -0.57 -21.70
C SER A 170 5.76 -1.38 -22.53
N ILE A 171 4.49 -1.35 -22.24
CA ILE A 171 3.64 -2.16 -22.93
C ILE A 171 3.63 -1.96 -24.36
N ALA A 172 3.89 -0.84 -24.62
CA ALA A 172 3.95 -0.62 -25.97
C ALA A 172 4.64 -1.73 -26.59
N ILE A 173 5.06 -2.39 -25.95
CA ILE A 173 5.64 -3.36 -26.35
C ILE A 173 5.23 -4.53 -26.38
N GLU A 174 4.86 -4.81 -25.95
CA GLU A 174 4.61 -5.90 -25.94
C GLU A 174 3.80 -6.41 -26.37
N THR A 175 3.62 -6.14 -26.63
CA THR A 175 2.89 -6.61 -26.92
C THR A 175 2.64 -6.91 -27.60
N ASP A 176 2.82 -6.68 -27.90
CA ASP A 176 2.53 -6.86 -28.24
C ASP A 176 2.39 -7.23 -28.41
N GLY A 177 2.67 -7.07 -28.21
CA GLY A 177 2.57 -7.31 -28.46
C GLY A 177 2.55 -7.55 -28.52
#